data_086e28873d10b56433091fde60181712
#
_entry.id   086e28873d10b56433091fde60181712
#
_cell.length_a   1.000
_cell.length_b   1.000
_cell.length_c   1.000
_cell.angle_alpha   90.00
_cell.angle_beta   90.00
_cell.angle_gamma   90.00
#
_symmetry.space_group_name_H-M   'P 1'
#
loop_
_entity.id
_entity.type
_entity.pdbx_description
1 polymer ?
#
loop_
_entity_poly.entity_id
_entity_poly.type
_entity_poly.pdbx_seq_one_letter_code
_entity_poly.pdbx_strand_id
1 'polypeptide(L)'
;MNKQRRLTSPRNFRDVRREGSSFSDRILVVVVRPNSMCVSRLGVSVGRRVGKAVIRNRVKRRLREVVKGVPISDGWDIVLIARKGVDMVGFYELSRSAKTLLGRAGVLVI
;
A
#
# COMPACT_ATOMS: atom_id res chain seq x y z
N MET A 1 13.94 6.34 -12.91
CA MET A 1 13.54 5.67 -11.66
C MET A 1 12.32 6.38 -11.09
N ASN A 2 11.28 5.65 -10.82
CA ASN A 2 10.02 6.24 -10.35
C ASN A 2 10.10 6.55 -8.85
N LYS A 3 9.92 7.81 -8.52
CA LYS A 3 9.82 8.21 -7.12
C LYS A 3 8.34 8.33 -6.76
N GLN A 4 7.94 7.58 -5.75
CA GLN A 4 6.59 7.71 -5.22
C GLN A 4 6.55 8.83 -4.21
N ARG A 5 5.47 9.56 -4.21
CA ARG A 5 5.18 10.54 -3.17
C ARG A 5 4.28 9.90 -2.13
N ARG A 6 4.29 10.45 -0.93
CA ARG A 6 3.37 9.99 0.11
C ARG A 6 1.98 10.55 -0.12
N LEU A 7 1.01 9.66 -0.01
CA LEU A 7 -0.39 10.03 0.05
C LEU A 7 -0.72 10.29 1.52
N THR A 8 -0.87 11.53 1.91
CA THR A 8 -1.00 11.90 3.33
C THR A 8 -2.35 12.50 3.69
N SER A 9 -3.07 13.06 2.74
CA SER A 9 -4.36 13.68 3.00
C SER A 9 -5.42 12.63 3.34
N PRO A 10 -6.14 12.75 4.46
CA PRO A 10 -7.25 11.84 4.77
C PRO A 10 -8.30 11.82 3.68
N ARG A 11 -8.55 12.96 3.02
CA ARG A 11 -9.49 13.06 1.91
C ARG A 11 -9.03 12.19 0.75
N ASN A 12 -7.75 12.25 0.39
CA ASN A 12 -7.21 11.45 -0.70
C ASN A 12 -7.30 9.96 -0.40
N PHE A 13 -7.03 9.56 0.85
CA PHE A 13 -7.22 8.18 1.28
C PHE A 13 -8.65 7.71 1.07
N ARG A 14 -9.62 8.53 1.50
CA ARG A 14 -11.04 8.18 1.35
C ARG A 14 -11.44 8.06 -0.12
N ASP A 15 -10.97 8.99 -0.95
CA ASP A 15 -11.30 9.00 -2.36
C ASP A 15 -10.75 7.75 -3.06
N VAL A 16 -9.52 7.37 -2.78
CA VAL A 16 -8.93 6.16 -3.35
C VAL A 16 -9.70 4.92 -2.90
N ARG A 17 -10.02 4.83 -1.60
CA ARG A 17 -10.74 3.67 -1.07
C ARG A 17 -12.14 3.54 -1.64
N ARG A 18 -12.81 4.67 -1.89
CA ARG A 18 -14.17 4.68 -2.42
C ARG A 18 -14.23 4.42 -3.92
N GLU A 19 -13.31 5.00 -4.67
CA GLU A 19 -13.35 5.02 -6.14
C GLU A 19 -12.39 4.04 -6.79
N GLY A 20 -11.42 3.53 -6.05
CA GLY A 20 -10.36 2.68 -6.59
C GLY A 20 -10.77 1.23 -6.74
N SER A 21 -9.93 0.49 -7.46
CA SER A 21 -10.05 -0.95 -7.58
C SER A 21 -9.30 -1.62 -6.44
N SER A 22 -9.90 -2.63 -5.85
CA SER A 22 -9.39 -3.28 -4.63
C SER A 22 -8.94 -4.71 -4.92
N PHE A 23 -7.77 -5.05 -4.39
CA PHE A 23 -7.19 -6.40 -4.49
C PHE A 23 -6.72 -6.81 -3.11
N SER A 24 -7.03 -8.01 -2.69
CA SER A 24 -6.74 -8.40 -1.30
C SER A 24 -6.31 -9.85 -1.16
N ASP A 25 -5.59 -10.10 -0.10
CA ASP A 25 -5.34 -11.43 0.42
C ASP A 25 -5.57 -11.39 1.94
N ARG A 26 -5.11 -12.41 2.67
CA ARG A 26 -5.32 -12.45 4.12
C ARG A 26 -4.44 -11.46 4.90
N ILE A 27 -3.43 -10.88 4.25
CA ILE A 27 -2.44 -10.00 4.90
C ILE A 27 -2.73 -8.53 4.63
N LEU A 28 -3.01 -8.18 3.37
CA LEU A 28 -3.15 -6.81 2.91
C LEU A 28 -4.36 -6.63 2.02
N VAL A 29 -4.81 -5.38 1.95
CA VAL A 29 -5.70 -4.90 0.89
C VAL A 29 -4.94 -3.81 0.14
N VAL A 30 -4.92 -3.87 -1.18
CA VAL A 30 -4.32 -2.85 -2.03
C VAL A 30 -5.44 -2.21 -2.84
N VAL A 31 -5.56 -0.89 -2.74
CA VAL A 31 -6.55 -0.13 -3.51
C VAL A 31 -5.81 0.83 -4.41
N VAL A 32 -6.14 0.86 -5.69
CA VAL A 32 -5.45 1.68 -6.68
C VAL A 32 -6.43 2.49 -7.50
N ARG A 33 -6.03 3.69 -7.86
CA ARG A 33 -6.81 4.59 -8.70
C ARG A 33 -5.86 5.44 -9.56
N PRO A 34 -6.13 5.61 -10.87
CA PRO A 34 -5.37 6.55 -11.68
C PRO A 34 -5.49 7.96 -11.11
N ASN A 35 -4.41 8.73 -11.09
CA ASN A 35 -4.42 10.07 -10.51
C ASN A 35 -4.18 11.21 -11.51
N SER A 36 -3.96 10.90 -12.78
CA SER A 36 -3.68 11.88 -13.84
C SER A 36 -2.45 12.73 -13.57
N MET A 37 -1.52 12.24 -12.76
CA MET A 37 -0.28 12.92 -12.43
C MET A 37 0.90 12.22 -13.09
N CYS A 38 2.06 12.89 -13.08
CA CYS A 38 3.30 12.30 -13.60
C CYS A 38 4.00 11.40 -12.60
N VAL A 39 3.48 11.31 -11.38
CA VAL A 39 4.06 10.48 -10.30
C VAL A 39 2.96 9.69 -9.62
N SER A 40 3.34 8.59 -9.01
CA SER A 40 2.43 7.83 -8.15
C SER A 40 2.55 8.30 -6.71
N ARG A 41 1.45 8.20 -5.99
CA ARG A 41 1.41 8.50 -4.55
C ARG A 41 1.04 7.25 -3.80
N LEU A 42 1.75 7.01 -2.70
CA LEU A 42 1.55 5.81 -1.89
C LEU A 42 1.16 6.17 -0.48
N GLY A 43 0.10 5.57 0.01
CA GLY A 43 -0.32 5.68 1.39
C GLY A 43 -0.39 4.31 2.05
N VAL A 44 -0.13 4.28 3.35
CA VAL A 44 -0.30 3.07 4.14
C VAL A 44 -1.31 3.34 5.25
N SER A 45 -2.20 2.39 5.47
CA SER A 45 -3.24 2.50 6.48
C SER A 45 -3.16 1.29 7.40
N VAL A 46 -2.96 1.55 8.69
CA VAL A 46 -2.89 0.49 9.70
C VAL A 46 -3.87 0.85 10.81
N GLY A 47 -4.96 0.11 10.88
CA GLY A 47 -6.02 0.37 11.84
C GLY A 47 -5.70 -0.12 13.24
N ARG A 48 -6.55 0.28 14.19
CA ARG A 48 -6.39 -0.05 15.61
C ARG A 48 -6.45 -1.55 15.87
N ARG A 49 -7.12 -2.30 15.02
CA ARG A 49 -7.23 -3.76 15.18
C ARG A 49 -5.91 -4.48 15.02
N VAL A 50 -4.93 -3.86 14.36
CA VAL A 50 -3.60 -4.44 14.19
C VAL A 50 -2.84 -4.43 15.51
N GLY A 51 -3.00 -3.38 16.31
CA GLY A 51 -2.36 -3.30 17.60
C GLY A 51 -2.21 -1.87 18.09
N LYS A 52 -1.43 -1.72 19.15
CA LYS A 52 -1.12 -0.43 19.76
C LYS A 52 -0.30 0.43 18.79
N ALA A 53 -0.18 1.72 19.10
CA ALA A 53 0.51 2.69 18.25
C ALA A 53 1.93 2.26 17.87
N VAL A 54 2.68 1.68 18.80
CA VAL A 54 4.04 1.19 18.55
C VAL A 54 4.03 0.11 17.45
N ILE A 55 3.10 -0.83 17.56
CA ILE A 55 2.96 -1.91 16.58
C ILE A 55 2.53 -1.35 15.23
N ARG A 56 1.53 -0.46 15.23
CA ARG A 56 1.05 0.17 14.00
C ARG A 56 2.15 0.94 13.27
N ASN A 57 2.96 1.69 14.01
CA ASN A 57 4.06 2.46 13.43
C ASN A 57 5.12 1.53 12.82
N ARG A 58 5.41 0.42 13.49
CA ARG A 58 6.34 -0.58 12.97
C ARG A 58 5.84 -1.20 11.67
N VAL A 59 4.55 -1.54 11.61
CA VAL A 59 3.94 -2.10 10.41
C VAL A 59 3.99 -1.09 9.27
N LYS A 60 3.64 0.18 9.53
CA LYS A 60 3.72 1.23 8.52
C LYS A 60 5.13 1.35 7.94
N ARG A 61 6.14 1.32 8.80
CA ARG A 61 7.53 1.42 8.36
C ARG A 61 7.93 0.22 7.49
N ARG A 62 7.51 -0.99 7.88
CA ARG A 62 7.77 -2.19 7.10
C ARG A 62 7.11 -2.13 5.71
N LEU A 63 5.87 -1.68 5.65
CA LEU A 63 5.16 -1.55 4.38
C LEU A 63 5.85 -0.56 3.45
N ARG A 64 6.30 0.58 3.98
CA ARG A 64 7.06 1.55 3.19
C ARG A 64 8.37 0.98 2.70
N GLU A 65 9.05 0.21 3.53
CA GLU A 65 10.30 -0.43 3.16
C GLU A 65 10.11 -1.47 2.05
N VAL A 66 9.05 -2.28 2.14
CA VAL A 66 8.69 -3.25 1.10
C VAL A 66 8.50 -2.55 -0.24
N VAL A 67 7.78 -1.45 -0.25
CA VAL A 67 7.41 -0.77 -1.50
C VAL A 67 8.59 -0.05 -2.14
N LYS A 68 9.58 0.36 -1.37
CA LYS A 68 10.77 1.02 -1.91
C LYS A 68 11.45 0.20 -3.01
N GLY A 69 11.44 -1.11 -2.89
CA GLY A 69 12.08 -2.00 -3.85
C GLY A 69 11.18 -2.43 -5.00
N VAL A 70 9.94 -1.95 -5.04
CA VAL A 70 8.96 -2.37 -6.04
C VAL A 70 8.87 -1.34 -7.15
N PRO A 71 9.05 -1.74 -8.43
CA PRO A 71 8.97 -0.80 -9.56
C PRO A 71 7.50 -0.49 -9.88
N ILE A 72 7.00 0.63 -9.35
CA ILE A 72 5.63 1.08 -9.55
C ILE A 72 5.57 2.07 -10.70
N SER A 73 4.60 1.88 -11.60
CA SER A 73 4.34 2.80 -12.72
C SER A 73 3.88 4.16 -12.19
N ASP A 74 4.15 5.21 -12.95
CA ASP A 74 3.66 6.55 -12.61
C ASP A 74 2.16 6.67 -12.84
N GLY A 75 1.55 7.63 -12.16
CA GLY A 75 0.16 8.00 -12.41
C GLY A 75 -0.88 7.26 -11.57
N TRP A 76 -0.48 6.65 -10.47
CA TRP A 76 -1.39 5.92 -9.61
C TRP A 76 -1.41 6.45 -8.19
N ASP A 77 -2.61 6.52 -7.60
CA ASP A 77 -2.75 6.62 -6.16
C ASP A 77 -2.97 5.23 -5.61
N ILE A 78 -2.15 4.83 -4.67
CA ILE A 78 -2.13 3.47 -4.12
C ILE A 78 -2.24 3.54 -2.61
N VAL A 79 -3.17 2.78 -2.04
CA VAL A 79 -3.30 2.65 -0.59
C VAL A 79 -3.10 1.19 -0.23
N LEU A 80 -2.14 0.94 0.65
CA LEU A 80 -1.92 -0.37 1.26
C LEU A 80 -2.60 -0.36 2.62
N ILE A 81 -3.52 -1.29 2.81
CA ILE A 81 -4.27 -1.40 4.06
C ILE A 81 -3.86 -2.70 4.74
N ALA A 82 -3.32 -2.59 5.94
CA ALA A 82 -2.91 -3.75 6.72
C ALA A 82 -4.13 -4.42 7.35
N ARG A 83 -4.19 -5.74 7.26
CA ARG A 83 -5.25 -6.51 7.90
C ARG A 83 -4.80 -6.98 9.27
N LYS A 84 -5.77 -7.33 10.12
CA LYS A 84 -5.50 -7.88 11.44
C LYS A 84 -4.59 -9.10 11.31
N GLY A 85 -3.56 -9.17 12.15
CA GLY A 85 -2.58 -10.26 12.13
C GLY A 85 -1.33 -9.97 11.33
N VAL A 86 -1.28 -8.84 10.62
CA VAL A 86 -0.12 -8.46 9.80
C VAL A 86 1.17 -8.32 10.63
N ASP A 87 1.03 -7.95 11.89
CA ASP A 87 2.16 -7.81 12.81
C ASP A 87 2.87 -9.13 13.10
N MET A 88 2.17 -10.25 12.89
CA MET A 88 2.73 -11.59 13.09
C MET A 88 3.38 -12.17 11.84
N VAL A 89 3.32 -11.44 10.73
CA VAL A 89 3.84 -11.87 9.44
C VAL A 89 5.28 -11.42 9.27
N GLY A 90 6.14 -12.29 8.77
CA GLY A 90 7.53 -11.96 8.50
C GLY A 90 7.68 -11.00 7.32
N PHE A 91 8.82 -10.32 7.27
CA PHE A 91 9.08 -9.33 6.21
C PHE A 91 9.01 -9.94 4.81
N TYR A 92 9.56 -11.11 4.62
CA TYR A 92 9.55 -11.80 3.33
C TYR A 92 8.11 -12.07 2.85
N GLU A 93 7.28 -12.61 3.74
CA GLU A 93 5.89 -12.93 3.41
C GLU A 93 5.10 -11.67 3.13
N LEU A 94 5.34 -10.60 3.91
CA LEU A 94 4.72 -9.30 3.68
C LEU A 94 5.11 -8.73 2.32
N SER A 95 6.39 -8.82 1.98
CA SER A 95 6.91 -8.36 0.69
C SER A 95 6.27 -9.12 -0.47
N ARG A 96 6.15 -10.42 -0.34
CA ARG A 96 5.51 -11.27 -1.34
C ARG A 96 4.05 -10.90 -1.56
N SER A 97 3.32 -10.70 -0.47
CA SER A 97 1.92 -10.28 -0.51
C SER A 97 1.76 -8.96 -1.26
N ALA A 98 2.55 -7.95 -0.88
CA ALA A 98 2.49 -6.64 -1.52
C ALA A 98 2.79 -6.72 -3.02
N LYS A 99 3.85 -7.40 -3.40
CA LYS A 99 4.22 -7.54 -4.81
C LYS A 99 3.15 -8.26 -5.62
N THR A 100 2.60 -9.32 -5.08
CA THR A 100 1.55 -10.09 -5.76
C THR A 100 0.31 -9.22 -5.99
N LEU A 101 -0.13 -8.50 -4.96
CA LEU A 101 -1.32 -7.66 -5.07
C LEU A 101 -1.10 -6.46 -6.00
N LEU A 102 0.07 -5.83 -5.93
CA LEU A 102 0.40 -4.72 -6.85
C LEU A 102 0.49 -5.21 -8.30
N GLY A 103 1.02 -6.41 -8.51
CA GLY A 103 1.04 -7.03 -9.83
C GLY A 103 -0.36 -7.29 -10.36
N ARG A 104 -1.25 -7.83 -9.54
CA ARG A 104 -2.65 -8.06 -9.91
C ARG A 104 -3.38 -6.76 -10.20
N ALA A 105 -3.03 -5.69 -9.50
CA ALA A 105 -3.61 -4.37 -9.71
C ALA A 105 -3.13 -3.71 -11.01
N GLY A 106 -2.08 -4.24 -11.64
CA GLY A 106 -1.57 -3.71 -12.90
C GLY A 106 -0.77 -2.43 -12.77
N VAL A 107 -0.21 -2.16 -11.60
CA VAL A 107 0.53 -0.91 -11.35
C VAL A 107 2.04 -1.08 -11.37
N LEU A 108 2.54 -2.25 -11.68
CA LEU A 108 3.98 -2.49 -11.78
C LEU A 108 4.51 -2.10 -13.16
N VAL A 109 5.73 -1.59 -13.19
CA VAL A 109 6.46 -1.38 -14.44
C VAL A 109 6.83 -2.73 -15.01
N ILE A 110 6.54 -2.94 -16.28
CA ILE A 110 6.86 -4.18 -16.98
C ILE A 110 8.20 -4.07 -17.66
#